data_b5b9dc3df17185aee12401c03d63d01f
#
_entry.id   b5b9dc3df17185aee12401c03d63d01f
#
_cell.length_a   1.000
_cell.length_b   1.000
_cell.length_c   1.000
_cell.angle_alpha   90.00
_cell.angle_beta   90.00
_cell.angle_gamma   90.00
#
_symmetry.space_group_name_H-M   'P 1'
#
loop_
_entity.id
_entity.type
_entity.pdbx_description
1 polymer ?
#
loop_
_entity_poly.entity_id
_entity_poly.type
_entity_poly.pdbx_seq_one_letter_code
_entity_poly.pdbx_strand_id
1 'polypeptide(L)'
;FVCNWCTYTGADLAGTSRLKQQTNARLIRVPCTGRIDPVFIIKAFEKGADGVLVSGCHPNDCHYNTGNFHARRRWIFFRQLLDFVGIDSSRLYFSWVSASEGKKWVDVVDVVINSVREKGPFLGYKKLNKEIEIPVK
;
A
#
# COMPACT_ATOMS: atom_id res chain seq x y z
N PHE A 1 -2.07 -2.00 2.59
CA PHE A 1 -3.51 -2.07 2.90
C PHE A 1 -4.19 -3.07 1.98
N VAL A 2 -4.85 -4.07 2.52
CA VAL A 2 -5.40 -5.20 1.78
C VAL A 2 -6.90 -5.36 2.04
N CYS A 3 -7.67 -5.58 0.97
CA CYS A 3 -9.10 -5.88 1.07
C CYS A 3 -9.32 -7.21 1.79
N ASN A 4 -10.23 -7.23 2.75
CA ASN A 4 -10.57 -8.42 3.52
C ASN A 4 -11.03 -9.61 2.65
N TRP A 5 -11.83 -9.33 1.63
CA TRP A 5 -12.54 -10.35 0.85
C TRP A 5 -11.70 -11.02 -0.23
N CYS A 6 -10.79 -10.27 -0.85
CA CYS A 6 -9.98 -10.77 -1.96
C CYS A 6 -8.50 -10.86 -1.58
N THR A 7 -7.81 -9.72 -1.50
CA THR A 7 -6.35 -9.73 -1.33
C THR A 7 -5.90 -10.36 -0.02
N TYR A 8 -6.58 -10.10 1.10
CA TYR A 8 -6.22 -10.73 2.37
C TYR A 8 -6.42 -12.24 2.32
N THR A 9 -7.54 -12.71 1.73
CA THR A 9 -7.79 -14.14 1.53
C THR A 9 -6.75 -14.77 0.59
N GLY A 10 -6.33 -14.05 -0.47
CA GLY A 10 -5.23 -14.49 -1.34
C GLY A 10 -3.89 -14.56 -0.60
N ALA A 11 -3.62 -13.63 0.30
CA ALA A 11 -2.43 -13.66 1.16
C ALA A 11 -2.46 -14.84 2.15
N ASP A 12 -3.64 -15.14 2.73
CA ASP A 12 -3.86 -16.31 3.59
C ASP A 12 -3.67 -17.61 2.82
N LEU A 13 -4.22 -17.69 1.60
CA LEU A 13 -3.99 -18.83 0.70
C LEU A 13 -2.50 -19.03 0.41
N ALA A 14 -1.74 -17.97 0.19
CA ALA A 14 -0.29 -18.06 -0.01
C ALA A 14 0.41 -18.67 1.22
N GLY A 15 0.01 -18.24 2.42
CA GLY A 15 0.54 -18.79 3.68
C GLY A 15 0.19 -20.26 3.89
N THR A 16 -1.08 -20.63 3.73
CA THR A 16 -1.56 -22.01 3.87
C THR A 16 -0.96 -22.95 2.81
N SER A 17 -0.69 -22.41 1.63
CA SER A 17 0.03 -23.14 0.55
C SER A 17 1.56 -23.14 0.75
N ARG A 18 2.07 -22.62 1.84
CA ARG A 18 3.50 -22.56 2.17
C ARG A 18 4.36 -21.85 1.10
N LEU A 19 3.80 -20.90 0.39
CA LEU A 19 4.55 -20.08 -0.54
C LEU A 19 5.50 -19.15 0.24
N LYS A 20 6.76 -19.13 -0.15
CA LYS A 20 7.76 -18.26 0.49
C LYS A 20 7.41 -16.80 0.17
N GLN A 21 7.36 -15.96 1.19
CA GLN A 21 7.09 -14.53 1.08
C GLN A 21 8.18 -13.73 1.76
N GLN A 22 8.40 -12.51 1.28
CA GLN A 22 9.28 -11.55 1.95
C GLN A 22 8.67 -11.10 3.28
N THR A 23 9.50 -10.97 4.32
CA THR A 23 9.05 -10.66 5.69
C THR A 23 8.88 -9.16 5.98
N ASN A 24 9.30 -8.31 5.04
CA ASN A 24 9.33 -6.84 5.20
C ASN A 24 7.96 -6.17 4.97
N ALA A 25 6.91 -6.92 4.62
CA ALA A 25 5.57 -6.41 4.44
C ALA A 25 4.74 -6.55 5.71
N ARG A 26 4.05 -5.46 6.09
CA ARG A 26 3.03 -5.47 7.14
C ARG A 26 1.66 -5.30 6.52
N LEU A 27 0.78 -6.27 6.73
CA LEU A 27 -0.56 -6.26 6.17
C LEU A 27 -1.52 -5.55 7.11
N ILE A 28 -2.17 -4.50 6.61
CA ILE A 28 -3.27 -3.83 7.29
C ILE A 28 -4.56 -4.19 6.55
N ARG A 29 -5.36 -5.02 7.18
CA ARG A 29 -6.63 -5.48 6.64
C ARG A 29 -7.70 -4.41 6.78
N VAL A 30 -8.39 -4.12 5.69
CA VAL A 30 -9.54 -3.20 5.66
C VAL A 30 -10.77 -3.90 5.10
N PRO A 31 -11.98 -3.53 5.50
CA PRO A 31 -13.20 -4.16 4.98
C PRO A 31 -13.29 -4.11 3.46
N CYS A 32 -12.91 -2.98 2.86
CA CYS A 32 -12.83 -2.77 1.42
C CYS A 32 -11.78 -1.71 1.11
N THR A 33 -11.07 -1.83 -0.01
CA THR A 33 -10.14 -0.77 -0.46
C THR A 33 -10.83 0.57 -0.69
N GLY A 34 -12.12 0.57 -1.03
CA GLY A 34 -12.94 1.78 -1.11
C GLY A 34 -13.06 2.57 0.21
N ARG A 35 -12.72 1.94 1.36
CA ARG A 35 -12.71 2.60 2.68
C ARG A 35 -11.38 3.30 2.96
N ILE A 36 -10.34 3.05 2.19
CA ILE A 36 -9.02 3.63 2.42
C ILE A 36 -9.08 5.13 2.17
N ASP A 37 -8.84 5.88 3.24
CA ASP A 37 -8.64 7.32 3.19
C ASP A 37 -7.18 7.63 2.84
N PRO A 38 -6.87 8.65 2.02
CA PRO A 38 -5.51 9.11 1.79
C PRO A 38 -4.70 9.37 3.05
N VAL A 39 -5.36 9.81 4.12
CA VAL A 39 -4.73 10.01 5.44
C VAL A 39 -4.08 8.74 5.97
N PHE A 40 -4.63 7.55 5.70
CA PHE A 40 -4.01 6.28 6.13
C PHE A 40 -2.67 6.05 5.45
N ILE A 41 -2.55 6.44 4.19
CA ILE A 41 -1.31 6.33 3.41
C ILE A 41 -0.27 7.31 3.95
N ILE A 42 -0.66 8.57 4.20
CA ILE A 42 0.22 9.58 4.80
C ILE A 42 0.71 9.10 6.17
N LYS A 43 -0.19 8.60 7.01
CA LYS A 43 0.15 8.07 8.33
C LYS A 43 1.10 6.87 8.27
N ALA A 44 1.00 6.02 7.25
CA ALA A 44 1.95 4.94 7.06
C ALA A 44 3.37 5.47 6.79
N PHE A 45 3.51 6.45 5.89
CA PHE A 45 4.81 7.11 5.64
C PHE A 45 5.33 7.85 6.88
N GLU A 46 4.46 8.55 7.60
CA GLU A 46 4.82 9.23 8.87
C GLU A 46 5.34 8.24 9.92
N LYS A 47 4.77 7.03 9.97
CA LYS A 47 5.21 5.95 10.87
C LYS A 47 6.42 5.18 10.37
N GLY A 48 7.04 5.60 9.28
CA GLY A 48 8.30 5.08 8.77
C GLY A 48 8.16 3.97 7.73
N ALA A 49 7.02 3.86 7.05
CA ALA A 49 6.92 2.99 5.89
C ALA A 49 7.74 3.55 4.72
N ASP A 50 8.56 2.73 4.08
CA ASP A 50 9.36 3.09 2.92
C ASP A 50 8.59 2.99 1.60
N GLY A 51 7.46 2.28 1.62
CA GLY A 51 6.52 2.17 0.52
C GLY A 51 5.16 1.69 1.02
N VAL A 52 4.10 2.01 0.29
CA VAL A 52 2.72 1.64 0.62
C VAL A 52 2.06 0.98 -0.57
N LEU A 53 1.52 -0.22 -0.37
CA LEU A 53 0.72 -0.95 -1.34
C LEU A 53 -0.76 -0.90 -0.95
N VAL A 54 -1.62 -0.54 -1.90
CA VAL A 54 -3.06 -0.72 -1.83
C VAL A 54 -3.45 -1.86 -2.76
N SER A 55 -4.02 -2.93 -2.22
CA SER A 55 -4.40 -4.10 -3.02
C SER A 55 -5.84 -4.53 -2.75
N GLY A 56 -6.60 -4.72 -3.81
CA GLY A 56 -8.03 -5.02 -3.75
C GLY A 56 -8.50 -5.99 -4.82
N CYS A 57 -9.82 -6.17 -4.86
CA CYS A 57 -10.50 -7.05 -5.78
C CYS A 57 -10.31 -6.60 -7.23
N HIS A 58 -10.29 -7.55 -8.17
CA HIS A 58 -10.35 -7.25 -9.60
C HIS A 58 -11.57 -6.39 -9.97
N PRO A 59 -11.52 -5.67 -11.09
CA PRO A 59 -12.70 -5.03 -11.67
C PRO A 59 -13.87 -6.01 -11.75
N ASN A 60 -15.05 -5.56 -11.37
CA ASN A 60 -16.31 -6.32 -11.30
C ASN A 60 -16.42 -7.40 -10.20
N ASP A 61 -15.33 -7.70 -9.45
CA ASP A 61 -15.32 -8.71 -8.37
C ASP A 61 -15.45 -8.11 -6.97
N CYS A 62 -15.75 -6.83 -6.86
CA CYS A 62 -15.81 -6.19 -5.54
C CYS A 62 -17.00 -6.69 -4.72
N HIS A 63 -16.75 -7.20 -3.52
CA HIS A 63 -17.80 -7.63 -2.59
C HIS A 63 -18.83 -6.51 -2.29
N TYR A 64 -18.41 -5.25 -2.35
CA TYR A 64 -19.26 -4.06 -2.20
C TYR A 64 -19.54 -3.35 -3.53
N ASN A 65 -19.59 -4.09 -4.62
CA ASN A 65 -19.85 -3.68 -6.01
C ASN A 65 -18.77 -2.77 -6.62
N THR A 66 -18.54 -1.57 -6.10
CA THR A 66 -17.71 -0.53 -6.74
C THR A 66 -16.54 -0.03 -5.90
N GLY A 67 -16.33 -0.58 -4.71
CA GLY A 67 -15.30 -0.09 -3.78
C GLY A 67 -13.89 -0.10 -4.35
N ASN A 68 -13.53 -1.10 -5.16
CA ASN A 68 -12.26 -1.20 -5.85
C ASN A 68 -12.05 -0.09 -6.89
N PHE A 69 -13.09 0.29 -7.63
CA PHE A 69 -13.04 1.41 -8.59
C PHE A 69 -12.85 2.75 -7.88
N HIS A 70 -13.53 2.96 -6.73
CA HIS A 70 -13.32 4.14 -5.90
C HIS A 70 -11.88 4.22 -5.38
N ALA A 71 -11.33 3.10 -4.91
CA ALA A 71 -9.94 3.01 -4.47
C ALA A 71 -8.97 3.38 -5.59
N ARG A 72 -9.15 2.83 -6.79
CA ARG A 72 -8.28 3.13 -7.95
C ARG A 72 -8.33 4.59 -8.35
N ARG A 73 -9.52 5.20 -8.40
CA ARG A 73 -9.66 6.64 -8.73
C ARG A 73 -8.92 7.51 -7.70
N ARG A 74 -9.12 7.25 -6.40
CA ARG A 74 -8.43 7.96 -5.32
C ARG A 74 -6.92 7.77 -5.42
N TRP A 75 -6.45 6.56 -5.71
CA TRP A 75 -5.04 6.26 -5.83
C TRP A 75 -4.38 7.05 -6.96
N ILE A 76 -5.00 7.13 -8.14
CA ILE A 76 -4.50 7.89 -9.29
C ILE A 76 -4.38 9.37 -8.93
N PHE A 77 -5.44 9.94 -8.38
CA PHE A 77 -5.47 11.35 -7.96
C PHE A 77 -4.48 11.63 -6.82
N PHE A 78 -4.41 10.74 -5.85
CA PHE A 78 -3.55 10.91 -4.70
C PHE A 78 -2.06 10.81 -5.03
N ARG A 79 -1.67 10.03 -6.02
CA ARG A 79 -0.29 10.01 -6.51
C ARG A 79 0.19 11.40 -6.95
N GLN A 80 -0.63 12.12 -7.70
CA GLN A 80 -0.30 13.48 -8.15
C GLN A 80 -0.17 14.44 -6.96
N LEU A 81 -1.03 14.29 -5.95
CA LEU A 81 -0.94 15.08 -4.73
C LEU A 81 0.32 14.76 -3.91
N LEU A 82 0.75 13.51 -3.83
CA LEU A 82 1.98 13.12 -3.15
C LEU A 82 3.21 13.81 -3.75
N ASP A 83 3.31 13.83 -5.07
CA ASP A 83 4.40 14.51 -5.77
C ASP A 83 4.39 16.03 -5.46
N PHE A 84 3.22 16.64 -5.42
CA PHE A 84 3.06 18.05 -5.07
C PHE A 84 3.52 18.37 -3.64
N VAL A 85 3.26 17.48 -2.68
CA VAL A 85 3.70 17.66 -1.28
C VAL A 85 5.12 17.15 -1.00
N GLY A 86 5.88 16.79 -2.05
CA GLY A 86 7.28 16.36 -1.93
C GLY A 86 7.48 14.92 -1.48
N ILE A 87 6.45 14.08 -1.57
CA ILE A 87 6.55 12.64 -1.33
C ILE A 87 6.65 11.92 -2.68
N ASP A 88 7.72 11.17 -2.89
CA ASP A 88 7.91 10.37 -4.10
C ASP A 88 6.74 9.40 -4.32
N SER A 89 5.86 9.74 -5.26
CA SER A 89 4.65 8.96 -5.57
C SER A 89 4.95 7.57 -6.10
N SER A 90 6.17 7.31 -6.55
CA SER A 90 6.60 5.99 -6.98
C SER A 90 6.72 4.97 -5.83
N ARG A 91 6.59 5.43 -4.57
CA ARG A 91 6.52 4.61 -3.36
C ARG A 91 5.10 4.19 -3.01
N LEU A 92 4.09 4.67 -3.76
CA LEU A 92 2.70 4.26 -3.63
C LEU A 92 2.33 3.29 -4.76
N TYR A 93 2.04 2.05 -4.39
CA TYR A 93 1.73 0.94 -5.30
C TYR A 93 0.26 0.58 -5.27
N PHE A 94 -0.22 0.01 -6.37
CA PHE A 94 -1.58 -0.49 -6.48
C PHE A 94 -1.61 -1.84 -7.21
N SER A 95 -2.43 -2.78 -6.72
CA SER A 95 -2.62 -4.06 -7.39
C SER A 95 -4.04 -4.60 -7.26
N TRP A 96 -4.38 -5.50 -8.18
CA TRP A 96 -5.57 -6.32 -8.13
C TRP A 96 -5.17 -7.76 -7.81
N VAL A 97 -5.71 -8.31 -6.72
CA VAL A 97 -5.47 -9.70 -6.31
C VAL A 97 -6.78 -10.32 -5.83
N SER A 98 -7.16 -11.44 -6.42
CA SER A 98 -8.34 -12.19 -6.01
C SER A 98 -8.03 -13.17 -4.87
N ALA A 99 -9.07 -13.72 -4.24
CA ALA A 99 -8.94 -14.68 -3.16
C ALA A 99 -8.22 -15.98 -3.56
N SER A 100 -8.30 -16.37 -4.84
CA SER A 100 -7.64 -17.57 -5.39
C SER A 100 -6.22 -17.33 -5.90
N GLU A 101 -5.74 -16.08 -5.90
CA GLU A 101 -4.46 -15.69 -6.51
C GLU A 101 -3.32 -15.59 -5.48
N GLY A 102 -3.15 -16.61 -4.62
CA GLY A 102 -2.08 -16.61 -3.61
C GLY A 102 -0.67 -16.47 -4.20
N LYS A 103 -0.39 -17.10 -5.34
CA LYS A 103 0.91 -16.96 -6.04
C LYS A 103 1.11 -15.50 -6.52
N LYS A 104 0.11 -14.92 -7.14
CA LYS A 104 0.17 -13.52 -7.59
C LYS A 104 0.38 -12.55 -6.43
N TRP A 105 -0.23 -12.83 -5.27
CA TRP A 105 0.03 -12.04 -4.08
C TRP A 105 1.52 -12.01 -3.73
N VAL A 106 2.17 -13.18 -3.71
CA VAL A 106 3.62 -13.28 -3.45
C VAL A 106 4.42 -12.46 -4.46
N ASP A 107 4.13 -12.62 -5.74
CA ASP A 107 4.82 -11.92 -6.83
C ASP A 107 4.67 -10.38 -6.70
N VAL A 108 3.47 -9.90 -6.36
CA VAL A 108 3.21 -8.48 -6.11
C VAL A 108 4.03 -7.96 -4.93
N VAL A 109 4.08 -8.69 -3.82
CA VAL A 109 4.87 -8.32 -2.64
C VAL A 109 6.35 -8.28 -2.98
N ASP A 110 6.86 -9.25 -3.72
CA ASP A 110 8.26 -9.29 -4.14
C ASP A 110 8.64 -8.09 -5.03
N VAL A 111 7.81 -7.76 -6.00
CA VAL A 111 8.01 -6.58 -6.86
C VAL A 111 8.04 -5.30 -6.02
N VAL A 112 7.09 -5.12 -5.11
CA VAL A 112 7.03 -3.92 -4.26
C VAL A 112 8.25 -3.81 -3.35
N ILE A 113 8.62 -4.89 -2.66
CA ILE A 113 9.75 -4.87 -1.73
C ILE A 113 11.06 -4.62 -2.46
N ASN A 114 11.29 -5.26 -3.62
CA ASN A 114 12.50 -5.04 -4.40
C ASN A 114 12.57 -3.60 -4.91
N SER A 115 11.48 -3.05 -5.42
CA SER A 115 11.42 -1.64 -5.83
C SER A 115 11.69 -0.67 -4.67
N VAL A 116 11.17 -0.96 -3.47
CA VAL A 116 11.44 -0.15 -2.27
C VAL A 116 12.91 -0.25 -1.86
N ARG A 117 13.53 -1.44 -1.94
CA ARG A 117 14.95 -1.63 -1.64
C ARG A 117 15.86 -0.84 -2.59
N GLU A 118 15.54 -0.82 -3.88
CA GLU A 118 16.28 -0.04 -4.89
C GLU A 118 16.21 1.46 -4.61
N LYS A 119 15.05 1.95 -4.14
CA LYS A 119 14.87 3.37 -3.79
C LYS A 119 15.49 3.76 -2.46
N GLY A 120 15.79 2.80 -1.62
CA GLY A 120 16.26 3.03 -0.26
C GLY A 120 15.19 3.58 0.71
N PRO A 121 15.58 3.90 1.95
CA PRO A 121 14.66 4.38 2.98
C PRO A 121 13.96 5.69 2.61
N PHE A 122 12.70 5.84 3.03
CA PHE A 122 11.97 7.09 2.91
C PHE A 122 12.33 8.05 4.06
N LEU A 123 13.04 9.12 3.74
CA LEU A 123 13.54 10.10 4.70
C LEU A 123 12.74 11.42 4.72
N GLY A 124 11.70 11.54 3.89
CA GLY A 124 10.98 12.79 3.68
C GLY A 124 10.49 13.46 4.97
N TYR A 125 9.77 12.73 5.82
CA TYR A 125 9.28 13.30 7.09
C TYR A 125 10.37 13.59 8.12
N LYS A 126 11.47 12.84 8.13
CA LYS A 126 12.60 13.11 9.03
C LYS A 126 13.33 14.40 8.70
N LYS A 127 13.37 14.76 7.40
CA LYS A 127 13.94 16.04 6.97
C LYS A 127 13.01 17.20 7.31
N LEU A 128 11.72 17.09 7.01
CA LEU A 128 10.73 18.11 7.30
C LEU A 128 10.62 18.40 8.81
N ASN A 129 10.63 17.39 9.67
CA ASN A 129 10.57 17.59 11.13
C ASN A 129 11.81 18.33 11.65
N LYS A 130 12.99 18.12 11.09
CA LYS A 130 14.20 18.85 11.50
C LYS A 130 14.19 20.33 11.10
N GLU A 131 13.51 20.65 10.00
CA GLU A 131 13.37 22.04 9.50
C GLU A 131 12.31 22.85 10.26
N ILE A 132 11.35 22.17 10.92
CA ILE A 132 10.24 22.79 11.66
C ILE A 132 10.57 22.95 13.15
N GLU A 133 11.57 22.31 13.70
CA GLU A 133 11.98 22.51 15.10
C GLU A 133 12.52 23.93 15.28
N ILE A 134 11.68 24.80 15.80
CA ILE A 134 12.10 26.13 16.26
C ILE A 134 12.99 25.90 17.50
N PRO A 135 14.27 26.32 17.47
CA PRO A 135 15.10 26.18 18.64
C PRO A 135 14.58 27.07 19.76
N VAL A 136 13.88 26.46 20.71
CA VAL A 136 13.50 27.14 21.95
C VAL A 136 14.76 27.23 22.82
N LYS A 137 15.26 28.49 22.99
CA LYS A 137 16.36 28.75 23.93
C LYS A 137 15.81 28.85 25.36
#